data_50761637f89ce8ef6d05822e55b7820d
#
_entry.id   50761637f89ce8ef6d05822e55b7820d
#
_cell.length_a   1.000
_cell.length_b   1.000
_cell.length_c   1.000
_cell.angle_alpha   90.00
_cell.angle_beta   90.00
_cell.angle_gamma   90.00
#
_symmetry.space_group_name_H-M   'P 1'
#
loop_
_entity.id
_entity.type
_entity.pdbx_description
1 polymer ?
#
loop_
_entity_poly.entity_id
_entity_poly.type
_entity_poly.pdbx_seq_one_letter_code
_entity_poly.pdbx_strand_id
1 'polypeptide(L)'
;MLNSRLKIAFPLVCVLLIVAFVAPVWAAEYNPGVSVGQWVKYGNYVVTTPAETVISPDWGMIEVVGVSGKEVTLRTTGAYMNGTAIPSEEGTCNIETGIINGHQRYILAANLNQGDKILNLAGSDIINKTETRTILGASRSVNILNFTNSYAGQNIRVTYIYDKASGMQLGMEMEITIIEPAVTYTNSYSIIDTNIFDCEPIPEFQSWMILPLFMIATLLVVIIKKRKHTTQ
;
A
#
# COMPACT_ATOMS: atom_id res chain seq x y z
N MET A 1 38.03 35.28 26.01
CA MET A 1 38.22 35.38 24.55
C MET A 1 38.06 34.01 23.95
N LEU A 2 37.00 33.75 23.19
CA LEU A 2 36.73 32.45 22.56
C LEU A 2 37.76 32.25 21.43
N ASN A 3 38.42 31.09 21.47
CA ASN A 3 39.48 30.72 20.54
C ASN A 3 38.97 30.82 19.07
N SER A 4 39.72 31.48 18.16
CA SER A 4 39.29 31.78 16.78
C SER A 4 38.87 30.50 16.01
N ARG A 5 39.44 29.35 16.34
CA ARG A 5 39.10 28.04 15.78
C ARG A 5 37.71 27.57 16.20
N LEU A 6 37.22 27.96 17.39
CA LEU A 6 35.87 27.59 17.87
C LEU A 6 34.80 28.41 17.16
N LYS A 7 35.12 29.64 16.70
CA LYS A 7 34.20 30.54 16.00
C LYS A 7 33.83 30.02 14.58
N ILE A 8 34.70 29.20 13.97
CA ILE A 8 34.49 28.62 12.64
C ILE A 8 33.88 27.22 12.78
N ALA A 9 34.25 26.45 13.81
CA ALA A 9 33.77 25.11 14.03
C ALA A 9 32.28 25.07 14.39
N PHE A 10 31.79 26.03 15.16
CA PHE A 10 30.39 26.05 15.62
C PHE A 10 29.38 26.21 14.48
N PRO A 11 29.50 27.19 13.56
CA PRO A 11 28.57 27.30 12.44
C PRO A 11 28.67 26.10 11.47
N LEU A 12 29.87 25.51 11.29
CA LEU A 12 30.03 24.32 10.45
C LEU A 12 29.30 23.11 11.03
N VAL A 13 29.35 22.91 12.34
CA VAL A 13 28.62 21.84 13.03
C VAL A 13 27.10 22.08 12.94
N CYS A 14 26.62 23.31 13.06
CA CYS A 14 25.20 23.64 12.92
C CYS A 14 24.71 23.40 11.49
N VAL A 15 25.49 23.74 10.47
CA VAL A 15 25.16 23.46 9.06
C VAL A 15 25.14 21.95 8.79
N LEU A 16 26.11 21.21 9.32
CA LEU A 16 26.14 19.74 9.21
C LEU A 16 24.94 19.08 9.92
N LEU A 17 24.53 19.59 11.08
CA LEU A 17 23.34 19.10 11.77
C LEU A 17 22.05 19.42 10.98
N ILE A 18 21.92 20.60 10.40
CA ILE A 18 20.76 20.97 9.58
C ILE A 18 20.67 20.06 8.34
N VAL A 19 21.79 19.81 7.67
CA VAL A 19 21.83 18.89 6.50
C VAL A 19 21.51 17.45 6.90
N ALA A 20 21.88 17.02 8.10
CA ALA A 20 21.56 15.68 8.59
C ALA A 20 20.07 15.52 8.97
N PHE A 21 19.36 16.61 9.28
CA PHE A 21 17.92 16.60 9.61
C PHE A 21 17.01 16.85 8.40
N VAL A 22 17.54 17.22 7.25
CA VAL A 22 16.76 17.19 6.00
C VAL A 22 16.65 15.75 5.57
N ALA A 23 15.69 15.03 6.15
CA ALA A 23 15.32 13.70 5.64
C ALA A 23 14.96 13.90 4.17
N PRO A 24 15.60 13.17 3.23
CA PRO A 24 15.18 13.23 1.84
C PRO A 24 13.71 12.82 1.80
N VAL A 25 12.86 13.70 1.30
CA VAL A 25 11.48 13.33 0.94
C VAL A 25 11.63 12.41 -0.27
N TRP A 26 11.71 11.11 -0.01
CA TRP A 26 11.69 10.12 -1.07
C TRP A 26 10.31 10.18 -1.69
N ALA A 27 10.25 10.46 -2.98
CA ALA A 27 9.01 10.27 -3.73
C ALA A 27 8.64 8.79 -3.62
N ALA A 28 7.35 8.50 -3.39
CA ALA A 28 6.88 7.13 -3.36
C ALA A 28 7.28 6.41 -4.65
N GLU A 29 7.87 5.23 -4.51
CA GLU A 29 8.28 4.42 -5.65
C GLU A 29 7.11 3.49 -6.03
N TYR A 30 6.60 3.64 -7.24
CA TYR A 30 5.45 2.86 -7.72
C TYR A 30 5.94 1.56 -8.36
N ASN A 31 6.17 0.54 -7.55
CA ASN A 31 6.59 -0.78 -8.01
C ASN A 31 5.51 -1.83 -7.73
N PRO A 32 5.32 -2.83 -8.62
CA PRO A 32 4.49 -3.99 -8.32
C PRO A 32 5.11 -4.80 -7.18
N GLY A 33 4.29 -5.16 -6.20
CA GLY A 33 4.69 -6.07 -5.11
C GLY A 33 4.23 -7.51 -5.37
N VAL A 34 3.88 -7.82 -6.61
CA VAL A 34 3.31 -9.10 -7.01
C VAL A 34 4.12 -9.76 -8.11
N SER A 35 3.96 -11.08 -8.21
CA SER A 35 4.52 -11.92 -9.25
C SER A 35 3.41 -12.69 -9.98
N VAL A 36 3.68 -13.09 -11.21
CA VAL A 36 2.77 -13.93 -11.99
C VAL A 36 2.44 -15.23 -11.24
N GLY A 37 1.19 -15.61 -11.21
CA GLY A 37 0.67 -16.77 -10.50
C GLY A 37 0.24 -16.49 -9.06
N GLN A 38 0.46 -15.26 -8.54
CA GLN A 38 -0.12 -14.86 -7.28
C GLN A 38 -1.60 -14.50 -7.43
N TRP A 39 -2.39 -14.81 -6.41
CA TRP A 39 -3.84 -14.61 -6.45
C TRP A 39 -4.42 -14.32 -5.07
N VAL A 40 -5.60 -13.70 -5.06
CA VAL A 40 -6.47 -13.52 -3.90
C VAL A 40 -7.87 -14.03 -4.27
N LYS A 41 -8.50 -14.75 -3.34
CA LYS A 41 -9.88 -15.22 -3.47
C LYS A 41 -10.76 -14.50 -2.46
N TYR A 42 -11.82 -13.92 -2.92
CA TYR A 42 -12.80 -13.21 -2.14
C TYR A 42 -14.03 -14.05 -1.87
N GLY A 43 -14.63 -13.83 -0.73
CA GLY A 43 -15.91 -14.37 -0.31
C GLY A 43 -16.52 -13.46 0.75
N ASN A 44 -17.33 -14.03 1.63
CA ASN A 44 -18.00 -13.27 2.71
C ASN A 44 -18.75 -12.05 2.17
N TYR A 45 -19.35 -12.20 0.98
CA TYR A 45 -20.14 -11.12 0.39
C TYR A 45 -21.38 -10.84 1.24
N VAL A 46 -21.47 -9.63 1.76
CA VAL A 46 -22.64 -9.14 2.47
C VAL A 46 -23.23 -8.01 1.65
N VAL A 47 -24.45 -8.21 1.17
CA VAL A 47 -25.22 -7.20 0.46
C VAL A 47 -26.52 -7.00 1.21
N THR A 48 -26.69 -5.83 1.82
CA THR A 48 -27.95 -5.46 2.47
C THR A 48 -28.65 -4.45 1.58
N THR A 49 -29.78 -4.85 1.01
CA THR A 49 -30.62 -3.96 0.23
C THR A 49 -32.06 -4.04 0.76
N PRO A 50 -32.82 -2.93 0.77
CA PRO A 50 -34.24 -2.96 1.13
C PRO A 50 -35.13 -3.66 0.09
N ALA A 51 -34.63 -3.88 -1.10
CA ALA A 51 -35.34 -4.51 -2.21
C ALA A 51 -34.66 -5.82 -2.60
N GLU A 52 -35.48 -6.80 -2.86
CA GLU A 52 -35.32 -8.19 -3.22
C GLU A 52 -34.04 -8.66 -3.94
N THR A 53 -33.60 -9.87 -3.54
CA THR A 53 -32.76 -10.84 -4.29
C THR A 53 -31.70 -10.25 -5.21
N VAL A 54 -30.67 -9.68 -4.64
CA VAL A 54 -29.42 -9.48 -5.36
C VAL A 54 -28.73 -10.84 -5.45
N ILE A 55 -28.49 -11.33 -6.67
CA ILE A 55 -27.64 -12.51 -6.90
C ILE A 55 -26.20 -12.10 -6.54
N SER A 56 -25.80 -12.42 -5.32
CA SER A 56 -24.45 -12.14 -4.84
C SER A 56 -23.47 -13.19 -5.40
N PRO A 57 -22.23 -12.82 -5.67
CA PRO A 57 -21.17 -13.78 -5.88
C PRO A 57 -21.04 -14.69 -4.64
N ASP A 58 -20.78 -15.98 -4.87
CA ASP A 58 -20.36 -16.91 -3.82
C ASP A 58 -18.89 -16.71 -3.54
N TRP A 59 -18.09 -16.63 -4.61
CA TRP A 59 -16.68 -16.27 -4.55
C TRP A 59 -16.23 -15.57 -5.83
N GLY A 60 -15.16 -14.80 -5.69
CA GLY A 60 -14.41 -14.18 -6.79
C GLY A 60 -12.92 -14.37 -6.57
N MET A 61 -12.14 -14.47 -7.63
CA MET A 61 -10.68 -14.59 -7.56
C MET A 61 -10.03 -13.61 -8.53
N ILE A 62 -8.99 -12.98 -8.07
CA ILE A 62 -8.11 -12.11 -8.86
C ILE A 62 -6.75 -12.78 -8.92
N GLU A 63 -6.29 -13.11 -10.11
CA GLU A 63 -4.98 -13.71 -10.36
C GLU A 63 -4.09 -12.75 -11.15
N VAL A 64 -2.83 -12.67 -10.79
CA VAL A 64 -1.80 -11.95 -11.54
C VAL A 64 -1.30 -12.84 -12.67
N VAL A 65 -1.63 -12.48 -13.91
CA VAL A 65 -1.25 -13.25 -15.11
C VAL A 65 -0.10 -12.60 -15.89
N GLY A 66 0.23 -11.34 -15.59
CA GLY A 66 1.35 -10.63 -16.21
C GLY A 66 1.86 -9.48 -15.35
N VAL A 67 3.17 -9.24 -15.39
CA VAL A 67 3.81 -8.08 -14.77
C VAL A 67 4.88 -7.56 -15.76
N SER A 68 4.77 -6.30 -16.17
CA SER A 68 5.70 -5.64 -17.09
C SER A 68 5.94 -4.20 -16.67
N GLY A 69 7.07 -3.95 -16.03
CA GLY A 69 7.37 -2.63 -15.46
C GLY A 69 6.32 -2.19 -14.45
N LYS A 70 5.57 -1.15 -14.76
CA LYS A 70 4.49 -0.63 -13.91
C LYS A 70 3.09 -1.19 -14.27
N GLU A 71 3.02 -2.02 -15.28
CA GLU A 71 1.76 -2.65 -15.71
C GLU A 71 1.61 -4.03 -15.10
N VAL A 72 0.43 -4.27 -14.51
CA VAL A 72 0.03 -5.56 -13.96
C VAL A 72 -1.22 -6.02 -14.70
N THR A 73 -1.16 -7.23 -15.27
CA THR A 73 -2.31 -7.88 -15.90
C THR A 73 -2.97 -8.80 -14.89
N LEU A 74 -4.26 -8.60 -14.68
CA LEU A 74 -5.07 -9.33 -13.74
C LEU A 74 -6.14 -10.12 -14.50
N ARG A 75 -6.39 -11.34 -14.05
CA ARG A 75 -7.52 -12.18 -14.49
C ARG A 75 -8.53 -12.28 -13.36
N THR A 76 -9.80 -12.01 -13.65
CA THR A 76 -10.91 -12.22 -12.72
C THR A 76 -11.65 -13.50 -13.08
N THR A 77 -12.03 -14.28 -12.07
CA THR A 77 -12.88 -15.45 -12.19
C THR A 77 -13.80 -15.52 -10.97
N GLY A 78 -14.88 -16.30 -11.03
CA GLY A 78 -15.77 -16.43 -9.89
C GLY A 78 -16.97 -17.30 -10.17
N ALA A 79 -17.85 -17.40 -9.19
CA ALA A 79 -19.14 -18.04 -9.31
C ALA A 79 -20.19 -17.31 -8.47
N TYR A 80 -21.43 -17.36 -8.90
CA TYR A 80 -22.59 -16.92 -8.14
C TYR A 80 -23.06 -18.02 -7.18
N MET A 81 -23.82 -17.66 -6.15
CA MET A 81 -24.39 -18.59 -5.16
C MET A 81 -25.26 -19.70 -5.78
N ASN A 82 -25.80 -19.48 -6.98
CA ASN A 82 -26.54 -20.49 -7.73
C ASN A 82 -25.66 -21.47 -8.52
N GLY A 83 -24.32 -21.35 -8.38
CA GLY A 83 -23.34 -22.19 -9.11
C GLY A 83 -23.02 -21.71 -10.53
N THR A 84 -23.65 -20.66 -11.02
CA THR A 84 -23.32 -20.09 -12.35
C THR A 84 -21.94 -19.46 -12.31
N ALA A 85 -21.07 -19.86 -13.24
CA ALA A 85 -19.73 -19.24 -13.34
C ALA A 85 -19.83 -17.78 -13.78
N ILE A 86 -19.03 -16.92 -13.17
CA ILE A 86 -18.78 -15.56 -13.65
C ILE A 86 -17.76 -15.69 -14.80
N PRO A 87 -18.02 -15.10 -15.97
CA PRO A 87 -17.08 -15.16 -17.08
C PRO A 87 -15.70 -14.67 -16.67
N SER A 88 -14.67 -15.38 -17.11
CA SER A 88 -13.29 -14.94 -16.87
C SER A 88 -12.99 -13.75 -17.76
N GLU A 89 -12.41 -12.72 -17.17
CA GLU A 89 -12.00 -11.50 -17.86
C GLU A 89 -10.56 -11.13 -17.47
N GLU A 90 -9.82 -10.57 -18.44
CA GLU A 90 -8.48 -10.05 -18.19
C GLU A 90 -8.45 -8.53 -18.38
N GLY A 91 -7.67 -7.86 -17.57
CA GLY A 91 -7.47 -6.43 -17.67
C GLY A 91 -6.09 -6.03 -17.18
N THR A 92 -5.59 -4.90 -17.67
CA THR A 92 -4.31 -4.32 -17.25
C THR A 92 -4.54 -3.10 -16.37
N CYS A 93 -3.70 -2.93 -15.38
CA CYS A 93 -3.63 -1.75 -14.53
C CYS A 93 -2.21 -1.22 -14.49
N ASN A 94 -2.00 0.05 -14.87
CA ASN A 94 -0.75 0.73 -14.61
C ASN A 94 -0.80 1.32 -13.19
N ILE A 95 -0.01 0.77 -12.28
CA ILE A 95 -0.03 1.12 -10.86
C ILE A 95 0.51 2.52 -10.54
N GLU A 96 1.23 3.15 -11.48
CA GLU A 96 1.75 4.51 -11.32
C GLU A 96 0.76 5.55 -11.84
N THR A 97 0.22 5.34 -13.03
CA THR A 97 -0.66 6.31 -13.69
C THR A 97 -2.14 6.05 -13.45
N GLY A 98 -2.49 4.86 -12.98
CA GLY A 98 -3.88 4.46 -12.76
C GLY A 98 -4.66 4.20 -14.03
N ILE A 99 -4.01 4.10 -15.19
CA ILE A 99 -4.67 3.71 -16.43
C ILE A 99 -5.11 2.26 -16.29
N ILE A 100 -6.41 2.03 -16.44
CA ILE A 100 -7.04 0.71 -16.33
C ILE A 100 -7.66 0.39 -17.69
N ASN A 101 -7.36 -0.82 -18.19
CA ASN A 101 -8.01 -1.38 -19.34
C ASN A 101 -8.73 -2.67 -18.90
N GLY A 102 -10.05 -2.60 -18.76
CA GLY A 102 -10.92 -3.74 -18.49
C GLY A 102 -11.52 -3.87 -17.09
N HIS A 103 -10.78 -3.62 -16.00
CA HIS A 103 -11.27 -3.92 -14.64
C HIS A 103 -11.02 -2.81 -13.62
N GLN A 104 -11.71 -2.95 -12.46
CA GLN A 104 -11.53 -2.09 -11.29
C GLN A 104 -10.10 -2.21 -10.74
N ARG A 105 -9.72 -1.23 -9.95
CA ARG A 105 -8.38 -1.18 -9.34
C ARG A 105 -8.31 -2.16 -8.15
N TYR A 106 -7.90 -3.39 -8.43
CA TYR A 106 -7.66 -4.41 -7.42
C TYR A 106 -6.22 -4.42 -6.89
N ILE A 107 -5.37 -3.55 -7.43
CA ILE A 107 -3.96 -3.47 -7.06
C ILE A 107 -3.47 -2.02 -7.01
N LEU A 108 -2.63 -1.72 -6.04
CA LEU A 108 -1.85 -0.49 -5.90
C LEU A 108 -0.36 -0.82 -6.01
N ALA A 109 0.48 0.21 -6.03
CA ALA A 109 1.90 0.03 -5.83
C ALA A 109 2.18 -0.55 -4.44
N ALA A 110 3.19 -1.40 -4.36
CA ALA A 110 3.67 -1.96 -3.10
C ALA A 110 4.33 -0.90 -2.20
N ASN A 111 4.36 -1.19 -0.91
CA ASN A 111 5.10 -0.44 0.10
C ASN A 111 4.72 1.03 0.26
N LEU A 112 3.57 1.46 -0.27
CA LEU A 112 3.02 2.77 0.05
C LEU A 112 2.73 2.88 1.55
N ASN A 113 2.86 4.08 2.09
CA ASN A 113 2.63 4.40 3.50
C ASN A 113 1.46 5.36 3.66
N GLN A 114 1.00 5.52 4.88
CA GLN A 114 0.06 6.58 5.21
C GLN A 114 0.58 7.94 4.73
N GLY A 115 -0.27 8.68 4.01
CA GLY A 115 0.06 9.97 3.39
C GLY A 115 0.62 9.88 1.98
N ASP A 116 1.07 8.71 1.52
CA ASP A 116 1.52 8.55 0.14
C ASP A 116 0.31 8.60 -0.81
N LYS A 117 0.54 9.16 -2.00
CA LYS A 117 -0.43 9.13 -3.09
C LYS A 117 -0.55 7.70 -3.63
N ILE A 118 -1.77 7.28 -3.97
CA ILE A 118 -1.98 5.97 -4.59
C ILE A 118 -1.55 5.92 -6.06
N LEU A 119 -1.39 7.10 -6.70
CA LEU A 119 -0.93 7.28 -8.07
C LEU A 119 0.02 8.47 -8.17
N ASN A 120 0.92 8.44 -9.14
CA ASN A 120 1.83 9.55 -9.46
C ASN A 120 1.11 10.63 -10.29
N LEU A 121 -0.04 11.12 -9.80
CA LEU A 121 -0.87 12.12 -10.46
C LEU A 121 -1.20 13.28 -9.52
N ALA A 122 -1.42 14.47 -10.09
CA ALA A 122 -2.00 15.60 -9.36
C ALA A 122 -3.44 15.25 -8.95
N GLY A 123 -3.80 15.52 -7.68
CA GLY A 123 -5.14 15.21 -7.16
C GLY A 123 -5.42 13.74 -6.91
N SER A 124 -4.41 12.87 -6.98
CA SER A 124 -4.55 11.47 -6.55
C SER A 124 -4.95 11.38 -5.09
N ASP A 125 -5.82 10.40 -4.78
CA ASP A 125 -6.11 10.02 -3.41
C ASP A 125 -4.84 9.58 -2.67
N ILE A 126 -4.90 9.61 -1.36
CA ILE A 126 -3.79 9.25 -0.48
C ILE A 126 -4.18 8.06 0.40
N ILE A 127 -3.19 7.30 0.85
CA ILE A 127 -3.37 6.28 1.88
C ILE A 127 -3.79 6.98 3.19
N ASN A 128 -5.00 6.72 3.65
CA ASN A 128 -5.53 7.36 4.86
C ASN A 128 -4.87 6.82 6.13
N LYS A 129 -4.57 5.51 6.15
CA LYS A 129 -3.99 4.83 7.30
C LYS A 129 -3.19 3.61 6.87
N THR A 130 -2.07 3.36 7.55
CA THR A 130 -1.35 2.09 7.52
C THR A 130 -1.39 1.47 8.91
N GLU A 131 -1.83 0.22 9.02
CA GLU A 131 -1.93 -0.48 10.31
C GLU A 131 -1.65 -1.98 10.13
N THR A 132 -1.41 -2.68 11.24
CA THR A 132 -1.28 -4.13 11.25
C THR A 132 -2.64 -4.77 11.55
N ARG A 133 -3.03 -5.76 10.73
CA ARG A 133 -4.24 -6.59 10.92
C ARG A 133 -3.90 -8.07 10.83
N THR A 134 -4.68 -8.88 11.51
CA THR A 134 -4.66 -10.33 11.30
C THR A 134 -5.57 -10.68 10.14
N ILE A 135 -5.01 -11.22 9.07
CA ILE A 135 -5.70 -11.60 7.83
C ILE A 135 -5.42 -13.09 7.58
N LEU A 136 -6.46 -13.91 7.53
CA LEU A 136 -6.35 -15.38 7.38
C LEU A 136 -5.33 -16.02 8.33
N GLY A 137 -5.28 -15.51 9.58
CA GLY A 137 -4.36 -15.98 10.61
C GLY A 137 -2.94 -15.38 10.56
N ALA A 138 -2.57 -14.70 9.47
CA ALA A 138 -1.28 -14.04 9.33
C ALA A 138 -1.33 -12.56 9.78
N SER A 139 -0.27 -12.08 10.43
CA SER A 139 -0.11 -10.66 10.77
C SER A 139 0.37 -9.89 9.54
N ARG A 140 -0.43 -8.98 9.02
CA ARG A 140 -0.14 -8.23 7.79
C ARG A 140 -0.21 -6.73 8.03
N SER A 141 0.72 -5.99 7.43
CA SER A 141 0.61 -4.53 7.32
C SER A 141 -0.34 -4.21 6.17
N VAL A 142 -1.36 -3.41 6.42
CA VAL A 142 -2.37 -3.05 5.44
C VAL A 142 -2.50 -1.55 5.28
N ASN A 143 -2.81 -1.13 4.06
CA ASN A 143 -3.15 0.23 3.71
C ASN A 143 -4.67 0.37 3.57
N ILE A 144 -5.22 1.41 4.17
CA ILE A 144 -6.65 1.71 4.16
C ILE A 144 -6.88 2.99 3.37
N LEU A 145 -7.79 2.91 2.41
CA LEU A 145 -8.31 4.05 1.66
C LEU A 145 -9.77 4.27 1.98
N ASN A 146 -10.11 5.48 2.40
CA ASN A 146 -11.48 5.88 2.66
C ASN A 146 -11.92 6.94 1.64
N PHE A 147 -13.00 6.66 0.95
CA PHE A 147 -13.66 7.60 0.07
C PHE A 147 -15.01 7.98 0.66
N THR A 148 -15.31 9.26 0.67
CA THR A 148 -16.63 9.76 1.03
C THR A 148 -17.08 10.72 -0.05
N ASN A 149 -18.27 10.49 -0.58
CA ASN A 149 -18.88 11.36 -1.57
C ASN A 149 -20.36 11.59 -1.22
N SER A 150 -20.83 12.80 -1.46
CA SER A 150 -22.25 13.14 -1.28
C SER A 150 -22.77 13.66 -2.61
N TYR A 151 -23.73 12.96 -3.20
CA TYR A 151 -24.30 13.31 -4.49
C TYR A 151 -25.79 12.97 -4.56
N ALA A 152 -26.60 13.89 -5.09
CA ALA A 152 -28.02 13.68 -5.36
C ALA A 152 -28.83 13.08 -4.19
N GLY A 153 -28.60 13.55 -2.96
CA GLY A 153 -29.32 13.06 -1.77
C GLY A 153 -28.82 11.71 -1.25
N GLN A 154 -27.64 11.28 -1.68
CA GLN A 154 -26.98 10.07 -1.20
C GLN A 154 -25.62 10.42 -0.58
N ASN A 155 -25.29 9.75 0.52
CA ASN A 155 -23.96 9.73 1.08
C ASN A 155 -23.34 8.36 0.82
N ILE A 156 -22.19 8.35 0.14
CA ILE A 156 -21.45 7.13 -0.21
C ILE A 156 -20.16 7.14 0.58
N ARG A 157 -19.92 6.08 1.34
CA ARG A 157 -18.65 5.81 2.00
C ARG A 157 -18.12 4.50 1.48
N VAL A 158 -16.87 4.50 1.02
CA VAL A 158 -16.18 3.26 0.60
C VAL A 158 -14.85 3.17 1.32
N THR A 159 -14.57 2.02 1.91
CA THR A 159 -13.29 1.69 2.53
C THR A 159 -12.69 0.53 1.77
N TYR A 160 -11.51 0.74 1.21
CA TYR A 160 -10.70 -0.33 0.60
C TYR A 160 -9.55 -0.69 1.52
N ILE A 161 -9.24 -1.97 1.60
CA ILE A 161 -8.13 -2.53 2.38
C ILE A 161 -7.19 -3.21 1.41
N TYR A 162 -5.93 -2.79 1.42
CA TYR A 162 -4.87 -3.35 0.56
C TYR A 162 -3.75 -3.92 1.41
N ASP A 163 -3.19 -5.05 1.00
CA ASP A 163 -1.94 -5.53 1.59
C ASP A 163 -0.80 -4.59 1.20
N LYS A 164 -0.06 -4.10 2.19
CA LYS A 164 1.00 -3.12 1.93
C LYS A 164 2.13 -3.69 1.08
N ALA A 165 2.55 -4.92 1.33
CA ALA A 165 3.69 -5.55 0.68
C ALA A 165 3.42 -5.90 -0.79
N SER A 166 2.26 -6.44 -1.09
CA SER A 166 1.87 -6.84 -2.45
C SER A 166 1.10 -5.76 -3.21
N GLY A 167 0.46 -4.84 -2.51
CA GLY A 167 -0.47 -3.88 -3.08
C GLY A 167 -1.84 -4.49 -3.46
N MET A 168 -2.05 -5.80 -3.29
CA MET A 168 -3.32 -6.46 -3.63
C MET A 168 -4.43 -6.05 -2.66
N GLN A 169 -5.63 -5.85 -3.19
CA GLN A 169 -6.81 -5.56 -2.39
C GLN A 169 -7.20 -6.80 -1.58
N LEU A 170 -7.44 -6.60 -0.28
CA LEU A 170 -7.84 -7.67 0.66
C LEU A 170 -9.32 -7.62 1.00
N GLY A 171 -9.96 -6.51 0.76
CA GLY A 171 -11.39 -6.34 1.05
C GLY A 171 -11.90 -4.95 0.70
N MET A 172 -13.22 -4.84 0.77
CA MET A 172 -13.94 -3.59 0.55
C MET A 172 -15.17 -3.56 1.47
N GLU A 173 -15.46 -2.39 1.98
CA GLU A 173 -16.71 -2.07 2.67
C GLU A 173 -17.30 -0.83 2.01
N MET A 174 -18.55 -0.89 1.58
CA MET A 174 -19.28 0.23 0.99
C MET A 174 -20.60 0.41 1.73
N GLU A 175 -20.87 1.65 2.09
CA GLU A 175 -22.13 2.09 2.68
C GLU A 175 -22.70 3.22 1.84
N ILE A 176 -23.94 3.07 1.41
CA ILE A 176 -24.68 4.11 0.69
C ILE A 176 -25.89 4.45 1.54
N THR A 177 -25.98 5.68 2.02
CA THR A 177 -27.12 6.19 2.76
C THR A 177 -27.91 7.15 1.89
N ILE A 178 -29.15 6.81 1.57
CA ILE A 178 -30.11 7.69 0.93
C ILE A 178 -30.73 8.56 2.03
N ILE A 179 -30.80 9.87 1.83
CA ILE A 179 -31.28 10.81 2.84
C ILE A 179 -32.82 10.80 2.92
N GLU A 180 -33.49 10.72 1.76
CA GLU A 180 -34.95 10.70 1.68
C GLU A 180 -35.48 9.71 0.62
N PRO A 181 -36.18 8.63 0.99
CA PRO A 181 -36.40 8.14 2.35
C PRO A 181 -35.10 7.62 2.97
N ALA A 182 -34.96 7.74 4.31
CA ALA A 182 -33.74 7.31 5.00
C ALA A 182 -33.54 5.79 4.88
N VAL A 183 -32.64 5.38 3.98
CA VAL A 183 -32.33 3.97 3.72
C VAL A 183 -30.82 3.80 3.58
N THR A 184 -30.27 2.78 4.21
CA THR A 184 -28.85 2.44 4.11
C THR A 184 -28.68 1.11 3.38
N TYR A 185 -27.79 1.10 2.41
CA TYR A 185 -27.34 -0.07 1.67
C TYR A 185 -25.90 -0.36 2.08
N THR A 186 -25.59 -1.62 2.31
CA THR A 186 -24.20 -2.02 2.56
C THR A 186 -23.78 -3.08 1.56
N ASN A 187 -22.52 -3.01 1.13
CA ASN A 187 -21.89 -4.04 0.34
C ASN A 187 -20.47 -4.24 0.88
N SER A 188 -20.11 -5.46 1.21
CA SER A 188 -18.77 -5.78 1.67
C SER A 188 -18.33 -7.14 1.18
N TYR A 189 -17.02 -7.31 1.05
CA TYR A 189 -16.37 -8.59 0.83
C TYR A 189 -14.97 -8.56 1.43
N SER A 190 -14.45 -9.74 1.72
CA SER A 190 -13.09 -9.93 2.22
C SER A 190 -12.44 -11.15 1.58
N ILE A 191 -11.11 -11.23 1.67
CA ILE A 191 -10.42 -12.41 1.22
C ILE A 191 -10.75 -13.61 2.11
N ILE A 192 -10.87 -14.78 1.48
CA ILE A 192 -11.11 -16.07 2.14
C ILE A 192 -9.96 -17.05 1.90
N ASP A 193 -9.11 -16.75 0.90
CA ASP A 193 -7.95 -17.57 0.57
C ASP A 193 -6.96 -16.77 -0.32
N THR A 194 -5.67 -17.13 -0.31
CA THR A 194 -4.64 -16.46 -1.10
C THR A 194 -3.30 -17.22 -1.04
N ASN A 195 -2.45 -16.99 -2.04
CA ASN A 195 -1.06 -17.41 -2.02
C ASN A 195 -0.06 -16.25 -1.92
N ILE A 196 -0.53 -15.00 -1.74
CA ILE A 196 0.38 -13.84 -1.61
C ILE A 196 1.11 -13.81 -0.26
N PHE A 197 0.66 -14.58 0.73
CA PHE A 197 1.29 -14.61 2.06
C PHE A 197 2.43 -15.62 2.20
N ASP A 198 2.61 -16.50 1.23
CA ASP A 198 3.76 -17.43 1.20
C ASP A 198 5.08 -16.74 0.84
N CYS A 199 5.01 -15.52 0.36
CA CYS A 199 6.19 -14.67 0.22
C CYS A 199 6.51 -14.05 1.60
N GLU A 200 7.50 -14.60 2.30
CA GLU A 200 8.05 -13.92 3.48
C GLU A 200 8.33 -12.46 3.10
N PRO A 201 7.80 -11.49 3.85
CA PRO A 201 8.08 -10.09 3.57
C PRO A 201 9.60 -9.94 3.66
N ILE A 202 10.23 -9.55 2.58
CA ILE A 202 11.64 -9.14 2.60
C ILE A 202 11.71 -8.06 3.68
N PRO A 203 12.49 -8.25 4.77
CA PRO A 203 12.56 -7.23 5.81
C PRO A 203 12.95 -5.93 5.12
N GLU A 204 12.08 -4.93 5.23
CA GLU A 204 12.36 -3.58 4.72
C GLU A 204 13.59 -3.06 5.47
N PHE A 205 14.76 -3.32 4.94
CA PHE A 205 15.95 -2.59 5.35
C PHE A 205 15.74 -1.15 4.90
N GLN A 206 15.27 -0.34 5.84
CA GLN A 206 15.13 1.08 5.60
C GLN A 206 16.51 1.59 5.24
N SER A 207 16.72 1.89 3.96
CA SER A 207 18.02 2.29 3.37
C SER A 207 18.67 3.48 4.10
N TRP A 208 17.87 4.30 4.80
CA TRP A 208 18.37 5.38 5.65
C TRP A 208 19.15 4.88 6.89
N MET A 209 18.94 3.63 7.35
CA MET A 209 19.75 3.04 8.44
C MET A 209 21.14 2.63 8.00
N ILE A 210 21.36 2.39 6.70
CA ILE A 210 22.66 1.95 6.19
C ILE A 210 23.66 3.10 6.26
N LEU A 211 23.24 4.33 5.97
CA LEU A 211 24.11 5.50 5.97
C LEU A 211 24.71 5.82 7.36
N PRO A 212 23.93 5.90 8.46
CA PRO A 212 24.47 6.06 9.81
C PRO A 212 25.37 4.91 10.23
N LEU A 213 25.04 3.67 9.90
CA LEU A 213 25.89 2.51 10.20
C LEU A 213 27.25 2.60 9.48
N PHE A 214 27.26 3.00 8.21
CA PHE A 214 28.50 3.24 7.44
C PHE A 214 29.32 4.38 8.04
N MET A 215 28.67 5.47 8.46
CA MET A 215 29.35 6.60 9.10
C MET A 215 29.96 6.20 10.44
N ILE A 216 29.26 5.43 11.26
CA ILE A 216 29.78 4.93 12.55
C ILE A 216 30.96 3.98 12.31
N ALA A 217 30.86 3.07 11.35
CA ALA A 217 31.94 2.14 11.00
C ALA A 217 33.20 2.89 10.52
N THR A 218 33.05 3.89 9.65
CA THR A 218 34.17 4.69 9.15
C THR A 218 34.80 5.53 10.26
N LEU A 219 34.00 6.10 11.17
CA LEU A 219 34.48 6.85 12.32
C LEU A 219 35.29 5.97 13.28
N LEU A 220 34.82 4.75 13.54
CA LEU A 220 35.53 3.77 14.36
C LEU A 220 36.89 3.39 13.76
N VAL A 221 36.96 3.16 12.44
CA VAL A 221 38.21 2.88 11.74
C VAL A 221 39.21 4.04 11.85
N VAL A 222 38.75 5.28 11.71
CA VAL A 222 39.59 6.48 11.84
C VAL A 222 40.12 6.63 13.28
N ILE A 223 39.28 6.40 14.29
CA ILE A 223 39.67 6.48 15.71
C ILE A 223 40.72 5.41 16.04
N ILE A 224 40.52 4.16 15.58
CA ILE A 224 41.44 3.06 15.83
C ILE A 224 42.79 3.33 15.16
N LYS A 225 42.79 3.85 13.91
CA LYS A 225 44.00 4.19 13.17
C LYS A 225 44.78 5.33 13.88
N LYS A 226 44.08 6.34 14.39
CA LYS A 226 44.70 7.46 15.12
C LYS A 226 45.32 7.03 16.44
N ARG A 227 44.71 6.09 17.18
CA ARG A 227 45.27 5.53 18.43
C ARG A 227 46.58 4.75 18.18
N LYS A 228 46.69 4.01 17.07
CA LYS A 228 47.90 3.27 16.74
C LYS A 228 49.09 4.18 16.38
N HIS A 229 48.84 5.41 15.90
CA HIS A 229 49.92 6.36 15.58
C HIS A 229 50.37 7.21 16.77
N THR A 230 49.68 7.18 17.91
CA THR A 230 50.03 7.95 19.12
C THR A 230 50.81 7.12 20.13
N THR A 231 51.03 5.81 19.83
CA THR A 231 51.72 4.85 20.74
C THR A 231 53.10 4.42 20.16
N GLN A 232 53.61 5.10 19.18
CA GLN A 232 54.99 5.06 18.70
C GLN A 232 55.67 6.42 19.03
#